data_0644a5f822cbc57098780128681b01ae
#
_entry.id   0644a5f822cbc57098780128681b01ae
#
_cell.length_a   1.000
_cell.length_b   1.000
_cell.length_c   1.000
_cell.angle_alpha   90.00
_cell.angle_beta   90.00
_cell.angle_gamma   90.00
#
_symmetry.space_group_name_H-M   'P 1'
#
loop_
_entity.id
_entity.type
_entity.pdbx_description
1 polymer ?
#
loop_
_entity_poly.entity_id
_entity_poly.type
_entity_poly.pdbx_seq_one_letter_code
_entity_poly.pdbx_strand_id
1 'polypeptide(L)'
;MEDKLLIDLEYKIAAIHFRNFNTRIQKACNKAGIVTVGDLVSMSEGCFAAHGPIGQGTKTTINDFLAKYGLRFGMSDKEIHA
;
A
#
# COMPACT_ATOMS: atom_id res chain seq x y z
N MET A 1 18.40 -8.00 -15.77
CA MET A 1 17.76 -8.96 -14.86
C MET A 1 16.85 -8.25 -13.86
N GLU A 2 15.70 -8.80 -13.63
CA GLU A 2 14.73 -8.22 -12.73
C GLU A 2 15.04 -8.57 -11.29
N ASP A 3 15.24 -7.57 -10.46
CA ASP A 3 15.61 -7.78 -9.06
C ASP A 3 14.53 -7.39 -8.08
N LYS A 4 13.35 -7.06 -8.58
CA LYS A 4 12.26 -6.66 -7.70
C LYS A 4 11.70 -7.86 -6.95
N LEU A 5 11.37 -7.62 -5.69
CA LEU A 5 10.69 -8.61 -4.89
C LEU A 5 9.28 -8.82 -5.42
N LEU A 6 8.74 -9.99 -5.15
CA LEU A 6 7.39 -10.30 -5.57
C LEU A 6 6.49 -10.42 -4.34
N ILE A 7 5.26 -9.97 -4.47
CA ILE A 7 4.28 -10.09 -3.42
C ILE A 7 2.94 -10.42 -4.05
N ASP A 8 2.19 -11.28 -3.39
CA ASP A 8 0.85 -11.63 -3.83
C ASP A 8 -0.06 -10.42 -3.55
N LEU A 9 -0.81 -10.00 -4.56
CA LEU A 9 -1.73 -8.88 -4.39
C LEU A 9 -2.88 -9.22 -3.45
N GLU A 10 -3.09 -10.48 -3.16
CA GLU A 10 -4.09 -10.90 -2.16
C GLU A 10 -3.50 -11.01 -0.76
N TYR A 11 -2.22 -10.70 -0.61
CA TYR A 11 -1.58 -10.72 0.70
C TYR A 11 -2.24 -9.68 1.60
N LYS A 12 -2.59 -10.08 2.82
CA LYS A 12 -3.34 -9.20 3.70
C LYS A 12 -2.45 -8.15 4.33
N ILE A 13 -2.91 -6.91 4.30
CA ILE A 13 -2.20 -5.79 4.89
C ILE A 13 -1.97 -6.04 6.38
N ALA A 14 -2.93 -6.64 7.05
CA ALA A 14 -2.83 -6.92 8.48
C ALA A 14 -1.68 -7.86 8.84
N ALA A 15 -1.19 -8.64 7.88
CA ALA A 15 -0.07 -9.56 8.08
C ALA A 15 1.29 -8.89 7.83
N ILE A 16 1.28 -7.65 7.36
CA ILE A 16 2.51 -6.93 7.08
C ILE A 16 2.92 -6.12 8.31
N HIS A 17 4.21 -6.18 8.63
CA HIS A 17 4.76 -5.34 9.69
C HIS A 17 5.61 -4.26 9.04
N PHE A 18 5.09 -3.07 8.94
CA PHE A 18 5.82 -1.95 8.35
C PHE A 18 6.92 -1.50 9.30
N ARG A 19 8.04 -1.12 8.74
CA ARG A 19 9.21 -0.73 9.52
C ARG A 19 8.92 0.44 10.46
N ASN A 20 8.24 1.46 9.95
CA ASN A 20 7.88 2.65 10.70
C ASN A 20 6.39 2.88 10.61
N PHE A 21 5.82 3.43 11.68
CA PHE A 21 4.41 3.82 11.68
C PHE A 21 3.44 2.66 11.40
N ASN A 22 3.84 1.44 11.75
CA ASN A 22 3.02 0.28 11.47
C ASN A 22 1.59 0.42 11.98
N THR A 23 1.42 0.85 13.23
CA THR A 23 0.10 1.00 13.82
C THR A 23 -0.74 2.03 13.07
N ARG A 24 -0.12 3.15 12.69
CA ARG A 24 -0.83 4.20 11.94
C ARG A 24 -1.25 3.71 10.57
N ILE A 25 -0.37 2.98 9.90
CA ILE A 25 -0.67 2.44 8.57
C ILE A 25 -1.79 1.43 8.65
N GLN A 26 -1.74 0.52 9.62
CA GLN A 26 -2.79 -0.48 9.79
C GLN A 26 -4.14 0.17 10.06
N LYS A 27 -4.17 1.18 10.92
CA LYS A 27 -5.41 1.90 11.21
C LYS A 27 -5.94 2.63 9.99
N ALA A 28 -5.06 3.27 9.22
CA ALA A 28 -5.47 4.01 8.03
C ALA A 28 -6.06 3.05 6.98
N CYS A 29 -5.42 1.92 6.78
CA CYS A 29 -5.92 0.91 5.84
C CYS A 29 -7.26 0.37 6.29
N ASN A 30 -7.39 0.11 7.59
CA ASN A 30 -8.65 -0.39 8.13
C ASN A 30 -9.80 0.60 7.91
N LYS A 31 -9.53 1.89 8.15
CA LYS A 31 -10.54 2.94 7.92
C LYS A 31 -10.93 3.04 6.46
N ALA A 32 -10.00 2.84 5.56
CA ALA A 32 -10.23 2.93 4.12
C ALA A 32 -10.86 1.68 3.54
N GLY A 33 -11.03 0.64 4.37
CA GLY A 33 -11.57 -0.63 3.89
C GLY A 33 -10.57 -1.43 3.08
N ILE A 34 -9.30 -1.16 3.24
CA ILE A 34 -8.23 -1.85 2.53
C ILE A 34 -7.87 -3.12 3.30
N VAL A 35 -8.03 -4.26 2.65
CA VAL A 35 -7.74 -5.55 3.26
C VAL A 35 -6.45 -6.16 2.69
N THR A 36 -6.24 -6.01 1.39
CA THR A 36 -5.12 -6.64 0.70
C THR A 36 -4.22 -5.60 0.04
N VAL A 37 -3.03 -6.06 -0.38
CA VAL A 37 -2.10 -5.21 -1.12
C VAL A 37 -2.75 -4.73 -2.43
N GLY A 38 -3.51 -5.60 -3.09
CA GLY A 38 -4.23 -5.22 -4.30
C GLY A 38 -5.21 -4.07 -4.06
N ASP A 39 -5.91 -4.11 -2.92
CA ASP A 39 -6.82 -3.03 -2.55
C ASP A 39 -6.06 -1.72 -2.39
N LEU A 40 -4.89 -1.79 -1.77
CA LEU A 40 -4.08 -0.60 -1.52
C LEU A 40 -3.59 0.05 -2.82
N VAL A 41 -3.06 -0.76 -3.74
CA VAL A 41 -2.52 -0.21 -4.98
C VAL A 41 -3.59 0.23 -5.95
N SER A 42 -4.81 -0.29 -5.80
CA SER A 42 -5.93 0.13 -6.63
C SER A 42 -6.47 1.51 -6.25
N MET A 43 -6.14 1.98 -5.05
CA MET A 43 -6.60 3.27 -4.55
C MET A 43 -5.55 4.33 -4.83
N SER A 44 -5.97 5.53 -5.24
CA SER A 44 -5.04 6.63 -5.42
C SER A 44 -4.59 7.15 -4.05
N GLU A 45 -3.41 7.77 -4.03
CA GLU A 45 -2.89 8.34 -2.79
C GLU A 45 -3.84 9.38 -2.20
N GLY A 46 -4.40 10.23 -3.05
CA GLY A 46 -5.36 11.23 -2.60
C GLY A 46 -6.61 10.62 -2.00
N CYS A 47 -7.10 9.55 -2.61
CA CYS A 47 -8.27 8.85 -2.10
C CYS A 47 -7.96 8.20 -0.75
N PHE A 48 -6.79 7.60 -0.63
CA PHE A 48 -6.36 7.00 0.63
C PHE A 48 -6.29 8.04 1.74
N ALA A 49 -5.71 9.20 1.45
CA ALA A 49 -5.58 10.29 2.42
C ALA A 49 -6.92 10.88 2.82
N ALA A 50 -7.93 10.77 1.95
CA ALA A 50 -9.26 11.30 2.24
C ALA A 50 -9.97 10.53 3.35
N HIS A 51 -9.55 9.31 3.64
CA HIS A 51 -10.15 8.51 4.69
C HIS A 51 -9.62 8.85 6.08
N GLY A 52 -8.61 9.71 6.15
CA GLY A 52 -8.06 10.17 7.41
C GLY A 52 -6.70 10.81 7.16
N PRO A 53 -6.35 11.79 7.96
CA PRO A 53 -5.05 12.45 7.78
C PRO A 53 -3.92 11.47 8.05
N ILE A 54 -2.95 11.45 7.16
CA ILE A 54 -1.73 10.67 7.35
C ILE A 54 -0.55 11.62 7.18
N GLY A 55 0.46 11.44 8.01
CA GLY A 55 1.64 12.28 7.96
C GLY A 55 2.54 11.92 6.79
N GLN A 56 3.44 12.82 6.47
CA GLN A 56 4.39 12.61 5.38
C GLN A 56 5.23 11.35 5.62
N GLY A 57 5.64 11.11 6.86
CA GLY A 57 6.42 9.92 7.19
C GLY A 57 5.66 8.63 6.92
N THR A 58 4.37 8.63 7.22
CA THR A 58 3.53 7.46 6.97
C THR A 58 3.40 7.21 5.47
N LYS A 59 3.18 8.27 4.68
CA LYS A 59 3.12 8.16 3.22
C LYS A 59 4.42 7.60 2.66
N THR A 60 5.55 8.14 3.13
CA THR A 60 6.85 7.71 2.66
C THR A 60 7.08 6.23 2.96
N THR A 61 6.71 5.80 4.16
CA THR A 61 6.87 4.40 4.54
C THR A 61 6.05 3.48 3.64
N ILE A 62 4.81 3.85 3.34
CA ILE A 62 3.96 3.05 2.47
C ILE A 62 4.53 3.01 1.06
N ASN A 63 4.93 4.17 0.53
CA ASN A 63 5.49 4.24 -0.81
C ASN A 63 6.78 3.44 -0.94
N ASP A 64 7.64 3.51 0.07
CA ASP A 64 8.88 2.74 0.08
C ASP A 64 8.59 1.23 0.09
N PHE A 65 7.61 0.83 0.88
CA PHE A 65 7.20 -0.58 0.92
C PHE A 65 6.73 -1.03 -0.47
N LEU A 66 5.85 -0.26 -1.08
CA LEU A 66 5.31 -0.61 -2.40
C LEU A 66 6.40 -0.63 -3.47
N ALA A 67 7.33 0.33 -3.39
CA ALA A 67 8.41 0.43 -4.37
C ALA A 67 9.30 -0.82 -4.37
N LYS A 68 9.46 -1.47 -3.23
CA LYS A 68 10.24 -2.71 -3.16
C LYS A 68 9.70 -3.79 -4.08
N TYR A 69 8.40 -3.77 -4.33
CA TYR A 69 7.74 -4.76 -5.14
C TYR A 69 7.34 -4.23 -6.52
N GLY A 70 7.82 -3.03 -6.84
CA GLY A 70 7.49 -2.42 -8.13
C GLY A 70 6.06 -1.90 -8.19
N LEU A 71 5.46 -1.64 -7.05
CA LEU A 71 4.08 -1.19 -6.98
C LEU A 71 4.00 0.29 -6.61
N ARG A 72 2.83 0.87 -6.77
CA ARG A 72 2.56 2.25 -6.39
C ARG A 72 1.06 2.43 -6.23
N PHE A 73 0.67 3.55 -5.64
CA PHE A 73 -0.75 3.90 -5.55
C PHE A 73 -1.33 4.18 -6.93
N GLY A 74 -2.60 3.89 -7.08
CA GLY A 74 -3.33 4.26 -8.28
C GLY A 74 -3.03 3.41 -9.50
N MET A 75 -2.60 2.18 -9.30
CA MET A 75 -2.37 1.28 -10.42
C MET A 75 -3.70 0.81 -11.00
N SER A 76 -3.78 0.78 -12.32
CA SER A 76 -4.96 0.26 -13.00
C SER A 76 -4.95 -1.27 -12.98
N ASP A 77 -6.10 -1.87 -13.27
CA ASP A 77 -6.19 -3.32 -13.37
C ASP A 77 -5.18 -3.89 -14.37
N LYS A 78 -4.98 -3.17 -15.46
CA LYS A 78 -4.01 -3.56 -16.47
C LYS A 78 -2.60 -3.64 -15.90
N GLU A 79 -2.23 -2.65 -15.11
CA GLU A 79 -0.90 -2.60 -14.50
C GLU A 79 -0.74 -3.68 -13.44
N ILE A 80 -1.80 -3.92 -12.68
CA ILE A 80 -1.77 -4.89 -11.59
C ILE A 80 -1.64 -6.31 -12.13
N HIS A 81 -2.31 -6.60 -13.23
CA HIS A 81 -2.36 -7.95 -13.80
C HIS A 81 -1.48 -8.13 -15.04
N ALA A 82 -0.64 -7.18 -15.30
CA ALA A 82 0.23 -7.24 -16.49
C ALA A 82 1.30 -8.33 -16.38
#